data_269f8f41f0790491525e1dd1401b77c1
#
_entry.id   269f8f41f0790491525e1dd1401b77c1
#
_cell.length_a   1.000
_cell.length_b   1.000
_cell.length_c   1.000
_cell.angle_alpha   90.00
_cell.angle_beta   90.00
_cell.angle_gamma   90.00
#
_symmetry.space_group_name_H-M   'P 1'
#
loop_
_entity.id
_entity.type
_entity.pdbx_description
1 polymer ?
#
loop_
_entity_poly.entity_id
_entity_poly.type
_entity_poly.pdbx_seq_one_letter_code
_entity_poly.pdbx_strand_id
1 'polypeptide(L)'
;FISWEVKRKLLAARKKDGIIAPAEEELLDKLRSVLKSLAGEPFTASVPYTFVPEKLAEALQKYAFPSEFEKLGQRETEDYMAIVHIDGNNMGEKFRDSDTLTKRKNMSLAVYKKTITAFCVLLDDIIGDYASLQKHLVLEEADDGKLFLPIRPIVLGGDDMTFVCTAKYALAFTRTIMEALNDLGIDSCGGISILPTAYPFFRGYEIAEQLCSAAKSKMRAMREEGTSCWLDFAILHGEQPPTLDQIRAQQYSGKCGTMHFG
;
A
#
# COMPACT_ATOMS: atom_id res chain seq x y z
N PHE A 1 -6.44 -12.05 2.64
CA PHE A 1 -5.75 -11.74 1.39
C PHE A 1 -5.11 -13.01 0.86
N ILE A 2 -5.56 -13.49 -0.29
CA ILE A 2 -4.87 -14.54 -1.04
C ILE A 2 -3.89 -13.79 -1.95
N SER A 3 -2.59 -14.09 -1.84
CA SER A 3 -1.60 -13.51 -2.73
C SER A 3 -2.01 -13.74 -4.20
N TRP A 4 -1.68 -12.80 -5.08
CA TRP A 4 -1.91 -12.93 -6.52
C TRP A 4 -1.38 -14.27 -7.07
N GLU A 5 -0.30 -14.78 -6.51
CA GLU A 5 0.31 -16.04 -6.89
C GLU A 5 -0.57 -17.24 -6.54
N VAL A 6 -1.23 -17.22 -5.38
CA VAL A 6 -2.22 -18.25 -4.99
C VAL A 6 -3.47 -18.15 -5.89
N LYS A 7 -3.94 -16.93 -6.17
CA LYS A 7 -5.06 -16.71 -7.11
C LYS A 7 -4.73 -17.20 -8.51
N ARG A 8 -3.50 -16.96 -8.99
CA ARG A 8 -3.02 -17.43 -10.29
C ARG A 8 -2.88 -18.95 -10.34
N LYS A 9 -2.39 -19.60 -9.28
CA LYS A 9 -2.29 -21.06 -9.15
C LYS A 9 -3.69 -21.69 -9.09
N LEU A 10 -4.64 -21.10 -8.37
CA LEU A 10 -6.04 -21.54 -8.32
C LEU A 10 -6.76 -21.40 -9.67
N LEU A 11 -6.47 -20.33 -10.42
CA LEU A 11 -7.01 -20.14 -11.78
C LEU A 11 -6.35 -21.08 -12.81
N ALA A 12 -5.06 -21.41 -12.64
CA ALA A 12 -4.34 -22.36 -13.48
C ALA A 12 -4.80 -23.81 -13.25
N ALA A 13 -5.07 -24.18 -12.00
CA ALA A 13 -5.67 -25.48 -11.66
C ALA A 13 -7.06 -25.68 -12.31
N ARG A 14 -7.80 -24.60 -12.53
CA ARG A 14 -9.11 -24.60 -13.19
C ARG A 14 -9.07 -24.93 -14.69
N LYS A 15 -7.90 -24.85 -15.33
CA LYS A 15 -7.71 -25.03 -16.78
C LYS A 15 -7.19 -26.42 -17.19
N LYS A 16 -6.83 -27.29 -16.27
CA LYS A 16 -6.44 -28.66 -16.55
C LYS A 16 -7.63 -29.59 -16.35
N ASP A 17 -8.23 -29.98 -17.47
CA ASP A 17 -9.04 -31.20 -17.70
C ASP A 17 -10.26 -31.49 -16.79
N GLY A 18 -10.93 -30.52 -16.21
CA GLY A 18 -12.31 -30.69 -15.72
C GLY A 18 -12.52 -31.64 -14.52
N ILE A 19 -11.46 -32.22 -13.95
CA ILE A 19 -11.54 -33.13 -12.82
C ILE A 19 -10.70 -32.56 -11.68
N ILE A 20 -11.37 -31.89 -10.75
CA ILE A 20 -10.76 -31.44 -9.47
C ILE A 20 -10.86 -32.62 -8.50
N ALA A 21 -9.75 -33.00 -7.86
CA ALA A 21 -9.77 -34.02 -6.83
C ALA A 21 -10.69 -33.59 -5.65
N PRO A 22 -11.46 -34.53 -5.02
CA PRO A 22 -12.41 -34.18 -3.95
C PRO A 22 -11.82 -33.37 -2.78
N ALA A 23 -10.54 -33.60 -2.47
CA ALA A 23 -9.83 -32.85 -1.44
C ALA A 23 -9.52 -31.39 -1.84
N GLU A 24 -9.37 -31.13 -3.15
CA GLU A 24 -9.16 -29.79 -3.69
C GLU A 24 -10.50 -29.02 -3.76
N GLU A 25 -11.59 -29.71 -3.99
CA GLU A 25 -12.93 -29.13 -4.02
C GLU A 25 -13.36 -28.65 -2.62
N GLU A 26 -13.10 -29.43 -1.57
CA GLU A 26 -13.33 -29.04 -0.18
C GLU A 26 -12.45 -27.83 0.23
N LEU A 27 -11.20 -27.80 -0.21
CA LEU A 27 -10.30 -26.65 0.03
C LEU A 27 -10.79 -25.41 -0.72
N LEU A 28 -11.24 -25.57 -1.98
CA LEU A 28 -11.79 -24.49 -2.79
C LEU A 28 -13.09 -23.94 -2.20
N ASP A 29 -13.95 -24.79 -1.64
CA ASP A 29 -15.19 -24.35 -1.00
C ASP A 29 -14.94 -23.66 0.34
N LYS A 30 -13.98 -24.13 1.13
CA LYS A 30 -13.49 -23.42 2.32
C LYS A 30 -12.91 -22.05 1.95
N LEU A 31 -12.09 -21.97 0.90
CA LEU A 31 -11.55 -20.72 0.39
C LEU A 31 -12.63 -19.79 -0.18
N ARG A 32 -13.64 -20.33 -0.88
CA ARG A 32 -14.81 -19.56 -1.35
C ARG A 32 -15.66 -19.03 -0.20
N SER A 33 -15.86 -19.81 0.85
CA SER A 33 -16.61 -19.35 2.04
C SER A 33 -15.88 -18.25 2.78
N VAL A 34 -14.55 -18.37 2.94
CA VAL A 34 -13.68 -17.33 3.50
C VAL A 34 -13.67 -16.09 2.62
N LEU A 35 -13.52 -16.23 1.29
CA LEU A 35 -13.57 -15.13 0.35
C LEU A 35 -14.94 -14.45 0.30
N LYS A 36 -16.02 -15.21 0.47
CA LYS A 36 -17.39 -14.68 0.49
C LYS A 36 -17.68 -13.94 1.79
N SER A 37 -17.15 -14.42 2.92
CA SER A 37 -17.19 -13.70 4.20
C SER A 37 -16.35 -12.42 4.13
N LEU A 38 -15.19 -12.44 3.47
CA LEU A 38 -14.33 -11.29 3.30
C LEU A 38 -14.88 -10.26 2.28
N ALA A 39 -15.62 -10.71 1.27
CA ALA A 39 -16.18 -9.82 0.22
C ALA A 39 -17.45 -9.07 0.68
N GLY A 40 -18.10 -9.53 1.75
CA GLY A 40 -19.31 -8.90 2.30
C GLY A 40 -19.07 -8.08 3.56
N GLU A 41 -17.83 -8.04 4.08
CA GLU A 41 -17.52 -7.31 5.30
C GLU A 41 -16.95 -5.91 4.99
N PRO A 42 -17.38 -4.91 5.77
CA PRO A 42 -16.76 -3.58 5.69
C PRO A 42 -15.27 -3.67 6.03
N PHE A 43 -14.54 -2.59 5.79
CA PHE A 43 -13.12 -2.33 6.01
C PHE A 43 -12.39 -3.18 7.07
N THR A 44 -13.08 -3.60 8.09
CA THR A 44 -12.60 -4.40 9.21
C THR A 44 -12.03 -5.77 8.82
N ALA A 45 -12.34 -6.28 7.64
CA ALA A 45 -11.76 -7.52 7.12
C ALA A 45 -10.32 -7.35 6.60
N SER A 46 -9.90 -6.13 6.26
CA SER A 46 -8.55 -5.82 5.77
C SER A 46 -7.56 -5.49 6.89
N VAL A 47 -8.07 -5.05 8.06
CA VAL A 47 -7.27 -4.73 9.24
C VAL A 47 -7.80 -5.53 10.41
N PRO A 48 -7.02 -6.42 11.04
CA PRO A 48 -7.49 -7.17 12.19
C PRO A 48 -7.99 -6.23 13.28
N TYR A 49 -9.25 -6.32 13.62
CA TYR A 49 -9.92 -5.48 14.62
C TYR A 49 -9.16 -5.38 15.94
N THR A 50 -8.44 -6.44 16.29
CA THR A 50 -7.67 -6.52 17.54
C THR A 50 -6.53 -5.49 17.64
N PHE A 51 -6.16 -4.85 16.53
CA PHE A 51 -5.07 -3.87 16.49
C PHE A 51 -5.54 -2.44 16.20
N VAL A 52 -6.83 -2.27 15.88
CA VAL A 52 -7.42 -0.94 15.66
C VAL A 52 -7.88 -0.37 16.99
N PRO A 53 -7.49 0.85 17.38
CA PRO A 53 -8.00 1.51 18.57
C PRO A 53 -9.54 1.61 18.53
N GLU A 54 -10.22 1.32 19.65
CA GLU A 54 -11.68 1.28 19.71
C GLU A 54 -12.34 2.57 19.21
N LYS A 55 -11.82 3.71 19.63
CA LYS A 55 -12.31 5.03 19.21
C LYS A 55 -12.21 5.22 17.67
N LEU A 56 -11.12 4.75 17.06
CA LEU A 56 -10.95 4.80 15.60
C LEU A 56 -11.90 3.82 14.91
N ALA A 57 -12.07 2.62 15.47
CA ALA A 57 -13.01 1.63 14.94
C ALA A 57 -14.45 2.13 14.93
N GLU A 58 -14.88 2.86 15.97
CA GLU A 58 -16.18 3.52 16.00
C GLU A 58 -16.30 4.64 14.95
N ALA A 59 -15.28 5.48 14.82
CA ALA A 59 -15.26 6.53 13.81
C ALA A 59 -15.34 5.95 12.39
N LEU A 60 -14.60 4.88 12.10
CA LEU A 60 -14.56 4.20 10.80
C LEU A 60 -15.90 3.59 10.37
N GLN A 61 -16.88 3.42 11.28
CA GLN A 61 -18.22 2.95 10.89
C GLN A 61 -18.94 3.91 9.93
N LYS A 62 -18.55 5.18 9.92
CA LYS A 62 -19.11 6.24 9.04
C LYS A 62 -18.38 6.35 7.70
N TYR A 63 -17.30 5.60 7.53
CA TYR A 63 -16.43 5.70 6.36
C TYR A 63 -16.30 4.37 5.64
N ALA A 64 -15.93 4.43 4.37
CA ALA A 64 -15.64 3.27 3.54
C ALA A 64 -14.40 3.52 2.68
N PHE A 65 -13.69 2.46 2.33
CA PHE A 65 -12.70 2.53 1.26
C PHE A 65 -13.39 2.37 -0.09
N PRO A 66 -13.07 3.23 -1.06
CA PRO A 66 -13.63 3.08 -2.39
C PRO A 66 -13.16 1.76 -3.03
N SER A 67 -14.07 1.08 -3.71
CA SER A 67 -13.75 -0.12 -4.51
C SER A 67 -13.09 0.25 -5.84
N GLU A 68 -13.42 1.42 -6.36
CA GLU A 68 -12.94 1.98 -7.61
C GLU A 68 -11.90 3.07 -7.34
N PHE A 69 -10.83 3.10 -8.14
CA PHE A 69 -9.75 4.08 -7.94
C PHE A 69 -10.17 5.50 -8.37
N GLU A 70 -11.18 5.61 -9.21
CA GLU A 70 -11.81 6.86 -9.65
C GLU A 70 -12.50 7.60 -8.48
N LYS A 71 -12.81 6.90 -7.40
CA LYS A 71 -13.51 7.44 -6.21
C LYS A 71 -12.58 7.80 -5.04
N LEU A 72 -11.29 7.98 -5.31
CA LEU A 72 -10.30 8.42 -4.30
C LEU A 72 -10.31 9.94 -4.07
N GLY A 73 -11.27 10.65 -4.63
CA GLY A 73 -11.44 12.10 -4.44
C GLY A 73 -10.80 12.96 -5.52
N GLN A 74 -10.53 12.40 -6.69
CA GLN A 74 -10.07 13.17 -7.85
C GLN A 74 -11.17 14.13 -8.34
N ARG A 75 -10.77 15.28 -8.89
CA ARG A 75 -11.66 16.15 -9.64
C ARG A 75 -11.67 15.72 -11.11
N GLU A 76 -12.73 16.04 -11.83
CA GLU A 76 -12.88 15.69 -13.26
C GLU A 76 -11.68 16.07 -14.16
N THR A 77 -10.92 17.08 -13.76
CA THR A 77 -9.70 17.54 -14.48
C THR A 77 -8.39 16.99 -13.92
N GLU A 78 -8.43 16.25 -12.82
CA GLU A 78 -7.25 15.75 -12.08
C GLU A 78 -7.31 14.22 -11.96
N ASP A 79 -7.33 13.53 -13.11
CA ASP A 79 -7.48 12.07 -13.16
C ASP A 79 -6.17 11.32 -12.83
N TYR A 80 -5.62 11.60 -11.65
CA TYR A 80 -4.39 10.96 -11.15
C TYR A 80 -4.61 10.31 -9.79
N MET A 81 -4.07 9.11 -9.65
CA MET A 81 -3.92 8.40 -8.38
C MET A 81 -2.45 8.19 -8.05
N ALA A 82 -2.17 7.77 -6.84
CA ALA A 82 -0.83 7.33 -6.44
C ALA A 82 -0.89 5.90 -5.91
N ILE A 83 0.06 5.07 -6.33
CA ILE A 83 0.34 3.77 -5.72
C ILE A 83 1.59 3.94 -4.86
N VAL A 84 1.46 3.61 -3.59
CA VAL A 84 2.52 3.73 -2.60
C VAL A 84 2.92 2.34 -2.14
N HIS A 85 4.22 2.09 -2.14
CA HIS A 85 4.83 0.89 -1.58
C HIS A 85 5.85 1.29 -0.51
N ILE A 86 5.69 0.81 0.72
CA ILE A 86 6.57 1.06 1.86
C ILE A 86 7.07 -0.29 2.35
N ASP A 87 8.38 -0.41 2.55
CA ASP A 87 9.01 -1.64 3.02
C ASP A 87 10.01 -1.35 4.16
N GLY A 88 9.94 -2.14 5.22
CA GLY A 88 10.80 -2.02 6.39
C GLY A 88 12.26 -2.34 6.11
N ASN A 89 13.17 -1.59 6.73
CA ASN A 89 14.60 -1.76 6.51
C ASN A 89 15.18 -2.85 7.43
N ASN A 90 16.11 -3.66 6.88
CA ASN A 90 16.90 -4.67 7.61
C ASN A 90 16.08 -5.76 8.32
N MET A 91 14.81 -5.96 7.94
CA MET A 91 13.94 -6.95 8.59
C MET A 91 14.47 -8.37 8.41
N GLY A 92 15.02 -8.71 7.24
CA GLY A 92 15.64 -10.02 7.00
C GLY A 92 16.81 -10.34 7.93
N GLU A 93 17.62 -9.36 8.33
CA GLU A 93 18.68 -9.52 9.31
C GLU A 93 18.11 -9.75 10.71
N LYS A 94 17.17 -8.92 11.14
CA LYS A 94 16.47 -9.06 12.43
C LYS A 94 15.82 -10.44 12.58
N PHE A 95 15.25 -11.01 11.49
CA PHE A 95 14.67 -12.35 11.51
C PHE A 95 15.71 -13.48 11.54
N ARG A 96 16.88 -13.31 10.91
CA ARG A 96 17.97 -14.31 10.94
C ARG A 96 18.54 -14.49 12.34
N ASP A 97 18.65 -13.42 13.10
CA ASP A 97 19.22 -13.44 14.45
C ASP A 97 18.30 -14.08 15.51
N SER A 98 17.09 -14.48 15.12
CA SER A 98 16.16 -15.14 16.03
C SER A 98 16.30 -16.66 15.98
N ASP A 99 16.78 -17.24 17.10
CA ASP A 99 17.20 -18.66 17.22
C ASP A 99 16.03 -19.66 17.26
N THR A 100 14.79 -19.21 17.55
CA THR A 100 13.66 -20.12 17.75
C THR A 100 12.44 -19.70 16.92
N LEU A 101 11.63 -20.71 16.53
CA LEU A 101 10.39 -20.48 15.80
C LEU A 101 9.41 -19.57 16.56
N THR A 102 9.37 -19.71 17.89
CA THR A 102 8.53 -18.88 18.76
C THR A 102 8.97 -17.41 18.76
N LYS A 103 10.26 -17.14 18.82
CA LYS A 103 10.80 -15.78 18.72
C LYS A 103 10.47 -15.15 17.36
N ARG A 104 10.64 -15.90 16.26
CA ARG A 104 10.29 -15.45 14.90
C ARG A 104 8.81 -15.12 14.77
N LYS A 105 7.93 -15.99 15.28
CA LYS A 105 6.48 -15.75 15.29
C LYS A 105 6.13 -14.48 16.07
N ASN A 106 6.67 -14.31 17.27
CA ASN A 106 6.39 -13.14 18.11
C ASN A 106 6.91 -11.85 17.46
N MET A 107 8.09 -11.90 16.83
CA MET A 107 8.66 -10.76 16.11
C MET A 107 7.80 -10.40 14.89
N SER A 108 7.39 -11.39 14.08
CA SER A 108 6.50 -11.18 12.94
C SER A 108 5.18 -10.52 13.36
N LEU A 109 4.58 -11.01 14.45
CA LEU A 109 3.35 -10.44 15.00
C LEU A 109 3.55 -9.02 15.52
N ALA A 110 4.69 -8.74 16.17
CA ALA A 110 5.02 -7.41 16.66
C ALA A 110 5.22 -6.40 15.51
N VAL A 111 5.93 -6.80 14.45
CA VAL A 111 6.10 -5.97 13.24
C VAL A 111 4.76 -5.71 12.59
N TYR A 112 3.96 -6.75 12.36
CA TYR A 112 2.63 -6.62 11.78
C TYR A 112 1.73 -5.67 12.58
N LYS A 113 1.73 -5.80 13.92
CA LYS A 113 0.98 -4.88 14.79
C LYS A 113 1.43 -3.42 14.63
N LYS A 114 2.74 -3.16 14.55
CA LYS A 114 3.30 -1.82 14.34
C LYS A 114 2.87 -1.24 12.99
N THR A 115 2.90 -2.05 11.93
CA THR A 115 2.45 -1.66 10.58
C THR A 115 0.98 -1.25 10.57
N ILE A 116 0.10 -2.05 11.20
CA ILE A 116 -1.32 -1.69 11.37
C ILE A 116 -1.48 -0.42 12.19
N THR A 117 -0.71 -0.28 13.29
CA THR A 117 -0.78 0.92 14.14
C THR A 117 -0.39 2.18 13.35
N ALA A 118 0.69 2.14 12.56
CA ALA A 118 1.10 3.26 11.72
C ALA A 118 0.02 3.63 10.67
N PHE A 119 -0.62 2.63 10.07
CA PHE A 119 -1.74 2.88 9.16
C PHE A 119 -2.96 3.47 9.89
N CYS A 120 -3.23 3.05 11.12
CA CYS A 120 -4.30 3.65 11.95
C CYS A 120 -4.03 5.11 12.29
N VAL A 121 -2.77 5.51 12.51
CA VAL A 121 -2.40 6.92 12.70
C VAL A 121 -2.81 7.75 11.49
N LEU A 122 -2.47 7.29 10.28
CA LEU A 122 -2.89 7.98 9.06
C LEU A 122 -4.42 8.06 8.93
N LEU A 123 -5.15 6.99 9.26
CA LEU A 123 -6.61 7.01 9.19
C LEU A 123 -7.22 7.99 10.19
N ASP A 124 -6.67 8.08 11.39
CA ASP A 124 -7.13 9.04 12.41
C ASP A 124 -6.91 10.49 11.93
N ASP A 125 -5.75 10.77 11.33
CA ASP A 125 -5.44 12.06 10.71
C ASP A 125 -6.42 12.40 9.57
N ILE A 126 -6.65 11.46 8.65
CA ILE A 126 -7.59 11.65 7.53
C ILE A 126 -9.01 11.95 8.04
N ILE A 127 -9.47 11.21 9.05
CA ILE A 127 -10.80 11.40 9.63
C ILE A 127 -10.89 12.72 10.39
N GLY A 128 -9.85 13.07 11.14
CA GLY A 128 -9.77 14.35 11.86
C GLY A 128 -9.82 15.55 10.93
N ASP A 129 -9.16 15.47 9.80
CA ASP A 129 -9.08 16.53 8.80
C ASP A 129 -10.08 16.39 7.64
N TYR A 130 -11.05 15.46 7.73
CA TYR A 130 -11.94 15.11 6.62
C TYR A 130 -12.66 16.32 6.02
N ALA A 131 -13.19 17.22 6.85
CA ALA A 131 -13.85 18.45 6.39
C ALA A 131 -12.89 19.41 5.64
N SER A 132 -11.60 19.39 5.97
CA SER A 132 -10.57 20.14 5.24
C SER A 132 -10.26 19.48 3.89
N LEU A 133 -10.16 18.15 3.86
CA LEU A 133 -9.94 17.38 2.63
C LEU A 133 -11.06 17.59 1.61
N GLN A 134 -12.32 17.67 2.05
CA GLN A 134 -13.47 17.94 1.18
C GLN A 134 -13.39 19.29 0.44
N LYS A 135 -12.62 20.25 0.93
CA LYS A 135 -12.40 21.53 0.21
C LYS A 135 -11.53 21.35 -1.04
N HIS A 136 -10.71 20.32 -1.06
CA HIS A 136 -9.70 20.06 -2.09
C HIS A 136 -9.96 18.80 -2.92
N LEU A 137 -10.77 17.88 -2.41
CA LEU A 137 -11.11 16.61 -3.03
C LEU A 137 -12.63 16.50 -3.21
N VAL A 138 -13.06 15.73 -4.20
CA VAL A 138 -14.47 15.35 -4.40
C VAL A 138 -14.66 13.99 -3.73
N LEU A 139 -15.02 14.01 -2.44
CA LEU A 139 -15.25 12.79 -1.67
C LEU A 139 -16.74 12.43 -1.73
N GLU A 140 -17.03 11.33 -2.40
CA GLU A 140 -18.40 10.82 -2.62
C GLU A 140 -18.88 9.98 -1.42
N GLU A 141 -20.18 9.70 -1.43
CA GLU A 141 -20.79 8.73 -0.52
C GLU A 141 -20.94 7.38 -1.22
N ALA A 142 -20.75 6.30 -0.44
CA ALA A 142 -21.06 4.94 -0.85
C ALA A 142 -22.58 4.72 -0.84
N ASP A 143 -23.06 3.66 -1.49
CA ASP A 143 -24.49 3.31 -1.58
C ASP A 143 -25.15 3.10 -0.19
N ASP A 144 -24.37 2.77 0.82
CA ASP A 144 -24.80 2.59 2.22
C ASP A 144 -24.73 3.90 3.06
N GLY A 145 -24.46 5.02 2.42
CA GLY A 145 -24.37 6.34 3.06
C GLY A 145 -23.07 6.63 3.80
N LYS A 146 -22.07 5.78 3.66
CA LYS A 146 -20.74 6.02 4.23
C LYS A 146 -19.92 6.94 3.33
N LEU A 147 -19.08 7.75 3.95
CA LEU A 147 -18.18 8.65 3.24
C LEU A 147 -16.94 7.90 2.75
N PHE A 148 -16.56 8.06 1.48
CA PHE A 148 -15.33 7.46 0.98
C PHE A 148 -14.09 8.16 1.53
N LEU A 149 -13.12 7.35 1.93
CA LEU A 149 -11.78 7.81 2.29
C LEU A 149 -10.92 7.98 1.02
N PRO A 150 -10.04 9.00 0.95
CA PRO A 150 -9.17 9.22 -0.22
C PRO A 150 -7.97 8.26 -0.28
N ILE A 151 -8.13 7.09 0.26
CA ILE A 151 -7.11 6.04 0.37
C ILE A 151 -7.75 4.66 0.37
N ARG A 152 -7.04 3.67 -0.20
CA ARG A 152 -7.42 2.26 -0.15
C ARG A 152 -6.19 1.39 0.13
N PRO A 153 -6.15 0.64 1.24
CA PRO A 153 -5.09 -0.34 1.49
C PRO A 153 -5.23 -1.52 0.52
N ILE A 154 -4.10 -1.97 -0.01
CA ILE A 154 -4.00 -3.15 -0.90
C ILE A 154 -3.29 -4.30 -0.19
N VAL A 155 -2.15 -4.00 0.44
CA VAL A 155 -1.37 -4.94 1.25
C VAL A 155 -1.03 -4.26 2.57
N LEU A 156 -1.34 -4.93 3.67
CA LEU A 156 -0.90 -4.58 5.02
C LEU A 156 -0.37 -5.86 5.65
N GLY A 157 0.90 -6.15 5.45
CA GLY A 157 1.44 -7.45 5.85
C GLY A 157 2.89 -7.40 6.30
N GLY A 158 3.12 -7.75 7.57
CA GLY A 158 4.48 -7.73 8.11
C GLY A 158 5.06 -6.32 8.09
N ASP A 159 6.22 -6.17 7.47
CA ASP A 159 6.93 -4.91 7.24
C ASP A 159 6.59 -4.24 5.91
N ASP A 160 5.77 -4.89 5.11
CA ASP A 160 5.38 -4.47 3.76
C ASP A 160 3.99 -3.84 3.76
N MET A 161 3.87 -2.66 3.19
CA MET A 161 2.62 -1.93 3.06
C MET A 161 2.47 -1.39 1.64
N THR A 162 1.31 -1.67 1.03
CA THR A 162 0.92 -1.08 -0.25
C THR A 162 -0.47 -0.49 -0.14
N PHE A 163 -0.64 0.73 -0.56
CA PHE A 163 -1.95 1.38 -0.67
C PHE A 163 -2.04 2.25 -1.92
N VAL A 164 -3.27 2.54 -2.32
CA VAL A 164 -3.59 3.51 -3.36
C VAL A 164 -4.28 4.70 -2.71
N CYS A 165 -3.95 5.91 -3.13
CA CYS A 165 -4.58 7.12 -2.61
C CYS A 165 -4.70 8.19 -3.70
N THR A 166 -5.40 9.27 -3.38
CA THR A 166 -5.38 10.46 -4.23
C THR A 166 -3.95 10.98 -4.42
N ALA A 167 -3.59 11.30 -5.65
CA ALA A 167 -2.25 11.78 -5.99
C ALA A 167 -1.83 13.03 -5.19
N LYS A 168 -2.78 13.93 -4.93
CA LYS A 168 -2.58 15.21 -4.26
C LYS A 168 -2.00 15.10 -2.85
N TYR A 169 -2.34 14.04 -2.12
CA TYR A 169 -1.92 13.81 -0.75
C TYR A 169 -0.95 12.64 -0.58
N ALA A 170 -0.51 12.02 -1.67
CA ALA A 170 0.31 10.81 -1.63
C ALA A 170 1.60 10.98 -0.80
N LEU A 171 2.33 12.07 -1.02
CA LEU A 171 3.55 12.38 -0.25
C LEU A 171 3.26 12.60 1.23
N ALA A 172 2.19 13.35 1.56
CA ALA A 172 1.81 13.62 2.95
C ALA A 172 1.40 12.32 3.67
N PHE A 173 0.55 11.50 3.05
CA PHE A 173 0.11 10.23 3.62
C PHE A 173 1.27 9.25 3.82
N THR A 174 2.16 9.16 2.83
CA THR A 174 3.35 8.31 2.95
C THR A 174 4.26 8.78 4.08
N ARG A 175 4.49 10.08 4.18
CA ARG A 175 5.29 10.67 5.25
C ARG A 175 4.69 10.36 6.63
N THR A 176 3.40 10.58 6.85
CA THR A 176 2.72 10.26 8.12
C THR A 176 2.94 8.80 8.53
N ILE A 177 2.78 7.86 7.59
CA ILE A 177 3.01 6.43 7.87
C ILE A 177 4.48 6.15 8.22
N MET A 178 5.41 6.69 7.44
CA MET A 178 6.85 6.45 7.66
C MET A 178 7.33 7.05 8.97
N GLU A 179 6.85 8.23 9.36
CA GLU A 179 7.11 8.87 10.66
C GLU A 179 6.54 7.99 11.79
N ALA A 180 5.29 7.53 11.68
CA ALA A 180 4.68 6.65 12.67
C ALA A 180 5.41 5.29 12.78
N LEU A 181 5.88 4.70 11.68
CA LEU A 181 6.72 3.48 11.70
C LEU A 181 8.04 3.74 12.42
N ASN A 182 8.69 4.87 12.15
CA ASN A 182 9.95 5.25 12.79
C ASN A 182 9.78 5.45 14.31
N ASP A 183 8.73 6.11 14.75
CA ASP A 183 8.38 6.27 16.16
C ASP A 183 8.14 4.91 16.86
N LEU A 184 7.66 3.94 16.11
CA LEU A 184 7.49 2.55 16.57
C LEU A 184 8.78 1.71 16.45
N GLY A 185 9.92 2.30 16.01
CA GLY A 185 11.21 1.64 15.87
C GLY A 185 11.32 0.76 14.62
N ILE A 186 10.61 1.11 13.56
CA ILE A 186 10.74 0.51 12.23
C ILE A 186 11.19 1.58 11.25
N ASP A 187 12.47 1.53 10.88
CA ASP A 187 12.96 2.29 9.74
C ASP A 187 12.38 1.71 8.45
N SER A 188 11.99 2.58 7.54
CA SER A 188 11.34 2.16 6.28
C SER A 188 11.81 2.99 5.10
N CYS A 189 11.70 2.43 3.91
CA CYS A 189 11.81 3.15 2.66
C CYS A 189 10.50 3.07 1.90
N GLY A 190 10.19 4.12 1.15
CA GLY A 190 8.97 4.21 0.36
C GLY A 190 9.24 4.53 -1.10
N GLY A 191 8.33 4.05 -1.97
CA GLY A 191 8.26 4.42 -3.37
C GLY A 191 6.84 4.83 -3.73
N ILE A 192 6.70 5.94 -4.45
CA ILE A 192 5.40 6.47 -4.87
C ILE A 192 5.38 6.60 -6.40
N SER A 193 4.50 5.87 -7.06
CA SER A 193 4.18 6.10 -8.47
C SER A 193 2.88 6.90 -8.58
N ILE A 194 2.95 8.11 -9.10
CA ILE A 194 1.81 8.98 -9.39
C ILE A 194 1.47 8.82 -10.87
N LEU A 195 0.24 8.43 -11.18
CA LEU A 195 -0.14 8.01 -12.53
C LEU A 195 -1.63 8.23 -12.79
N PRO A 196 -2.04 8.31 -14.08
CA PRO A 196 -3.45 8.40 -14.42
C PRO A 196 -4.25 7.23 -13.85
N THR A 197 -5.49 7.47 -13.42
CA THR A 197 -6.35 6.46 -12.78
C THR A 197 -6.60 5.25 -13.68
N ALA A 198 -6.71 5.47 -14.99
CA ALA A 198 -6.87 4.40 -15.99
C ALA A 198 -5.59 3.58 -16.25
N TYR A 199 -4.46 3.95 -15.65
CA TYR A 199 -3.19 3.23 -15.84
C TYR A 199 -3.24 1.84 -15.21
N PRO A 200 -2.68 0.79 -15.85
CA PRO A 200 -2.71 -0.56 -15.30
C PRO A 200 -2.03 -0.63 -13.92
N PHE A 201 -2.79 -0.98 -12.89
CA PHE A 201 -2.34 -1.02 -11.49
C PHE A 201 -1.02 -1.79 -11.31
N PHE A 202 -0.89 -2.97 -11.93
CA PHE A 202 0.30 -3.80 -11.74
C PHE A 202 1.59 -3.14 -12.25
N ARG A 203 1.49 -2.31 -13.31
CA ARG A 203 2.63 -1.54 -13.84
C ARG A 203 3.02 -0.41 -12.90
N GLY A 204 2.02 0.30 -12.38
CA GLY A 204 2.25 1.34 -11.40
C GLY A 204 2.85 0.79 -10.11
N TYR A 205 2.42 -0.40 -9.68
CA TYR A 205 2.99 -1.10 -8.54
C TYR A 205 4.46 -1.50 -8.76
N GLU A 206 4.80 -2.08 -9.93
CA GLU A 206 6.18 -2.41 -10.28
C GLU A 206 7.11 -1.17 -10.21
N ILE A 207 6.61 -0.01 -10.63
CA ILE A 207 7.38 1.24 -10.55
C ILE A 207 7.51 1.70 -9.10
N ALA A 208 6.46 1.62 -8.28
CA ALA A 208 6.54 1.94 -6.86
C ALA A 208 7.55 1.05 -6.12
N GLU A 209 7.61 -0.25 -6.41
CA GLU A 209 8.63 -1.17 -5.89
C GLU A 209 10.06 -0.77 -6.33
N GLN A 210 10.24 -0.40 -7.61
CA GLN A 210 11.54 0.05 -8.12
C GLN A 210 11.99 1.35 -7.44
N LEU A 211 11.07 2.29 -7.20
CA LEU A 211 11.34 3.53 -6.47
C LEU A 211 11.72 3.25 -5.02
N CYS A 212 10.99 2.39 -4.33
CA CYS A 212 11.33 1.95 -2.97
C CYS A 212 12.72 1.30 -2.93
N SER A 213 13.04 0.45 -3.91
CA SER A 213 14.36 -0.19 -4.03
C SER A 213 15.48 0.83 -4.29
N ALA A 214 15.21 1.86 -5.08
CA ALA A 214 16.13 2.96 -5.31
C ALA A 214 16.37 3.78 -4.04
N ALA A 215 15.30 4.09 -3.28
CA ALA A 215 15.39 4.74 -1.98
C ALA A 215 16.24 3.93 -1.00
N LYS A 216 16.04 2.60 -0.93
CA LYS A 216 16.86 1.69 -0.11
C LYS A 216 18.34 1.69 -0.54
N SER A 217 18.60 1.70 -1.83
CA SER A 217 19.97 1.72 -2.36
C SER A 217 20.67 3.03 -1.99
N LYS A 218 19.98 4.16 -2.11
CA LYS A 218 20.49 5.47 -1.71
C LYS A 218 20.73 5.54 -0.20
N MET A 219 19.78 5.11 0.60
CA MET A 219 19.92 5.02 2.06
C MET A 219 21.17 4.24 2.46
N ARG A 220 21.43 3.08 1.81
CA ARG A 220 22.63 2.26 2.11
C ARG A 220 23.92 2.97 1.73
N ALA A 221 23.93 3.72 0.63
CA ALA A 221 25.08 4.50 0.19
C ALA A 221 25.40 5.68 1.13
N MET A 222 24.36 6.24 1.77
CA MET A 222 24.44 7.42 2.64
C MET A 222 24.44 7.08 4.15
N ARG A 223 24.76 5.85 4.50
CA ARG A 223 24.66 5.30 5.88
C ARG A 223 25.38 6.13 6.95
N GLU A 224 26.38 6.93 6.58
CA GLU A 224 27.12 7.78 7.52
C GLU A 224 26.36 9.04 7.95
N GLU A 225 25.26 9.39 7.27
CA GLU A 225 24.49 10.61 7.55
C GLU A 225 23.32 10.39 8.55
N GLY A 226 23.18 9.21 9.10
CA GLY A 226 22.26 8.92 10.22
C GLY A 226 20.77 8.90 9.87
N THR A 227 20.40 9.04 8.61
CA THR A 227 18.99 8.96 8.18
C THR A 227 18.65 7.55 7.76
N SER A 228 17.65 6.96 8.41
CA SER A 228 17.23 5.57 8.22
C SER A 228 15.97 5.40 7.36
N CYS A 229 15.28 6.51 7.01
CA CYS A 229 14.05 6.53 6.23
C CYS A 229 14.23 7.35 4.96
N TRP A 230 13.94 6.77 3.80
CA TRP A 230 14.08 7.41 2.50
C TRP A 230 12.83 7.18 1.64
N LEU A 231 12.49 8.19 0.85
CA LEU A 231 11.34 8.17 -0.06
C LEU A 231 11.78 8.59 -1.46
N ASP A 232 11.33 7.85 -2.47
CA ASP A 232 11.50 8.22 -3.88
C ASP A 232 10.12 8.23 -4.57
N PHE A 233 9.95 9.09 -5.58
CA PHE A 233 8.68 9.18 -6.31
C PHE A 233 8.89 9.50 -7.78
N ALA A 234 7.90 9.12 -8.60
CA ALA A 234 7.85 9.50 -10.02
C ALA A 234 6.41 9.83 -10.43
N ILE A 235 6.28 10.78 -11.36
CA ILE A 235 5.02 11.13 -12.00
C ILE A 235 5.04 10.56 -13.43
N LEU A 236 4.05 9.75 -13.76
CA LEU A 236 3.93 9.09 -15.06
C LEU A 236 2.91 9.83 -15.91
N HIS A 237 3.33 10.19 -17.12
CA HIS A 237 2.49 10.83 -18.11
C HIS A 237 2.34 9.90 -19.32
N GLY A 238 1.12 9.39 -19.57
CA GLY A 238 0.82 8.61 -20.76
C GLY A 238 0.89 7.08 -20.59
N GLU A 239 0.60 6.38 -21.68
CA GLU A 239 0.34 4.93 -21.70
C GLU A 239 1.58 4.03 -21.76
N GLN A 240 2.74 4.56 -22.03
CA GLN A 240 3.95 3.73 -22.18
C GLN A 240 4.51 3.35 -20.82
N PRO A 241 4.83 2.07 -20.60
CA PRO A 241 5.50 1.62 -19.39
C PRO A 241 7.01 1.83 -19.52
N PRO A 242 7.56 3.00 -19.19
CA PRO A 242 9.00 3.15 -19.17
C PRO A 242 9.54 2.40 -17.95
N THR A 243 10.76 1.90 -18.07
CA THR A 243 11.53 1.52 -16.88
C THR A 243 11.82 2.75 -16.03
N LEU A 244 12.11 2.58 -14.74
CA LEU A 244 12.49 3.73 -13.89
C LEU A 244 13.63 4.55 -14.47
N ASP A 245 14.62 3.91 -15.09
CA ASP A 245 15.74 4.59 -15.75
C ASP A 245 15.28 5.43 -16.95
N GLN A 246 14.33 4.93 -17.73
CA GLN A 246 13.75 5.69 -18.84
C GLN A 246 12.93 6.89 -18.34
N ILE A 247 12.15 6.73 -17.27
CA ILE A 247 11.40 7.82 -16.62
C ILE A 247 12.40 8.90 -16.19
N ARG A 248 13.45 8.51 -15.48
CA ARG A 248 14.48 9.44 -15.01
C ARG A 248 15.21 10.14 -16.15
N ALA A 249 15.58 9.40 -17.19
CA ALA A 249 16.22 9.96 -18.36
C ALA A 249 15.33 10.99 -19.08
N GLN A 250 14.03 10.79 -19.13
CA GLN A 250 13.08 11.70 -19.76
C GLN A 250 12.75 12.92 -18.88
N GLN A 251 12.56 12.73 -17.59
CA GLN A 251 12.10 13.78 -16.68
C GLN A 251 13.24 14.65 -16.14
N TYR A 252 14.43 14.08 -15.98
CA TYR A 252 15.58 14.77 -15.36
C TYR A 252 16.72 15.08 -16.34
N SER A 253 16.60 14.74 -17.63
CA SER A 253 17.56 15.14 -18.65
C SER A 253 17.17 16.49 -19.25
N GLY A 254 17.98 17.48 -19.06
CA GLY A 254 17.86 18.81 -19.67
C GLY A 254 19.08 19.21 -20.52
N LYS A 255 18.98 20.32 -21.24
CA LYS A 255 20.11 20.90 -22.04
C LYS A 255 21.35 21.23 -21.18
N CYS A 256 21.23 21.25 -19.87
CA CYS A 256 22.29 21.58 -18.91
C CYS A 256 22.90 20.35 -18.20
N GLY A 257 22.63 19.12 -18.66
CA GLY A 257 23.10 17.89 -18.05
C GLY A 257 22.01 17.18 -17.24
N THR A 258 22.34 16.00 -16.73
CA THR A 258 21.45 15.18 -15.93
C THR A 258 21.38 15.73 -14.51
N MET A 259 20.23 16.25 -14.08
CA MET A 259 20.02 16.61 -12.68
C MET A 259 19.63 15.35 -11.91
N HIS A 260 20.53 14.83 -11.10
CA HIS A 260 20.20 13.82 -10.09
C HIS A 260 19.87 14.57 -8.78
N PHE A 261 18.58 14.66 -8.48
CA PHE A 261 18.18 15.01 -7.13
C PHE A 261 18.46 13.77 -6.26
N GLY A 262 19.48 13.87 -5.45
CA GLY A 262 19.82 12.87 -4.44
C GLY A 262 19.00 13.04 -3.20
#